data_9b456c0012d804feaea9d89f362838be
#
_entry.id   9b456c0012d804feaea9d89f362838be
#
_cell.length_a   1.000
_cell.length_b   1.000
_cell.length_c   1.000
_cell.angle_alpha   90.00
_cell.angle_beta   90.00
_cell.angle_gamma   90.00
#
_symmetry.space_group_name_H-M   'P 1'
#
loop_
_entity.id
_entity.type
_entity.pdbx_description
1 polymer ?
#
loop_
_entity_poly.entity_id
_entity_poly.type
_entity_poly.pdbx_seq_one_letter_code
_entity_poly.pdbx_strand_id
1 'polypeptide(L)'
;MAGILSPSMPVLVVVDGADEGGEGGEGGEGGEGGEGGEGGEGGGNAYCSLNEGLGKVLRFGAHSEEVLVRLRWMRDKLGPLLDAALTSASLRGTGGVALRPLLGAALAMGDDGHNRCKALTALLLQALAPPLAALDVRTLTTVHGDHGFDAADAAKAISFLAENAHFGLNVAMGACKLALDRLSGLPHCTYTSAMCRNGVDFGVRVGGAGGAWHVAPSPAVPSAVWFKGYGPADACRDLGDSAITETLGLGAPAMACAPALMAFVGGTAAEALTYTANARRTYARAGLWAELQMPALDFAGVPMLLDAALVVANSARPAINTGIAHKEPGVGQIGAGVSRAPLAPFEAAVMRLAAGL
;
A
#
# COMPACT_ATOMS: atom_id res chain seq x y z
N MET A 1 -3.69 -4.56 -13.72
CA MET A 1 -4.86 -4.77 -12.90
C MET A 1 -4.79 -3.75 -11.76
N ALA A 2 -5.36 -2.60 -11.95
CA ALA A 2 -5.68 -1.75 -10.84
C ALA A 2 -6.71 -2.51 -9.99
N GLY A 3 -6.60 -2.45 -8.66
CA GLY A 3 -7.42 -3.23 -7.77
C GLY A 3 -8.90 -3.11 -8.08
N ILE A 4 -9.49 -4.16 -8.61
CA ILE A 4 -10.94 -4.24 -8.77
C ILE A 4 -11.50 -4.61 -7.40
N LEU A 5 -12.25 -3.70 -6.80
CA LEU A 5 -13.04 -3.96 -5.60
C LEU A 5 -14.50 -4.18 -6.01
N SER A 6 -15.13 -5.18 -5.44
CA SER A 6 -16.56 -5.40 -5.54
C SER A 6 -17.20 -5.30 -4.15
N PRO A 7 -18.51 -5.01 -4.05
CA PRO A 7 -19.20 -4.94 -2.75
C PRO A 7 -19.14 -6.22 -1.92
N SER A 8 -18.81 -7.35 -2.57
CA SER A 8 -18.67 -8.65 -1.90
C SER A 8 -17.28 -8.94 -1.36
N MET A 9 -16.30 -8.08 -1.61
CA MET A 9 -14.93 -8.26 -1.11
C MET A 9 -14.78 -7.64 0.25
N PRO A 10 -14.19 -8.32 1.24
CA PRO A 10 -13.82 -7.72 2.50
C PRO A 10 -12.68 -6.71 2.29
N VAL A 11 -12.74 -5.60 3.01
CA VAL A 11 -11.70 -4.58 3.02
C VAL A 11 -11.21 -4.33 4.44
N LEU A 12 -9.93 -4.05 4.56
CA LEU A 12 -9.36 -3.49 5.78
C LEU A 12 -9.58 -1.97 5.77
N VAL A 13 -9.98 -1.43 6.90
CA VAL A 13 -10.16 0.01 7.09
C VAL A 13 -8.97 0.52 7.90
N VAL A 14 -8.26 1.48 7.33
CA VAL A 14 -7.20 2.23 8.04
C VAL A 14 -7.79 3.57 8.40
N VAL A 15 -7.80 3.84 9.70
CA VAL A 15 -8.37 5.06 10.27
C VAL A 15 -7.26 5.95 10.83
N ASP A 16 -7.54 7.24 10.91
CA ASP A 16 -6.69 8.15 11.67
C ASP A 16 -6.78 7.80 13.16
N GLY A 17 -5.65 7.50 13.78
CA GLY A 17 -5.60 7.37 15.23
C GLY A 17 -5.88 8.73 15.86
N ALA A 18 -6.79 8.82 16.81
CA ALA A 18 -6.91 10.00 17.66
C ALA A 18 -5.53 10.27 18.29
N ASP A 19 -5.04 11.49 18.18
CA ASP A 19 -3.87 11.94 18.93
C ASP A 19 -4.18 11.72 20.42
N GLU A 20 -3.60 10.71 21.04
CA GLU A 20 -3.58 10.57 22.49
C GLU A 20 -2.68 11.68 23.05
N GLY A 21 -3.14 12.93 23.09
CA GLY A 21 -2.34 14.04 23.59
C GLY A 21 -2.89 15.45 23.38
N GLY A 22 -4.15 15.62 23.02
CA GLY A 22 -4.81 16.92 22.95
C GLY A 22 -5.86 17.04 24.06
N GLU A 23 -5.60 17.84 25.09
CA GLU A 23 -6.57 18.20 26.12
C GLU A 23 -7.87 18.75 25.50
N GLY A 24 -9.01 18.36 26.08
CA GLY A 24 -10.35 18.54 25.59
C GLY A 24 -10.69 19.91 25.03
N GLY A 25 -11.21 19.92 23.83
CA GLY A 25 -12.05 20.97 23.29
C GLY A 25 -13.52 20.53 23.38
N GLU A 26 -14.28 21.26 24.15
CA GLU A 26 -15.71 21.04 24.46
C GLU A 26 -16.61 21.08 23.22
N GLY A 27 -17.67 20.31 23.30
CA GLY A 27 -18.62 19.99 22.25
C GLY A 27 -19.21 21.15 21.46
N GLY A 28 -19.43 20.95 20.19
CA GLY A 28 -20.31 21.71 19.33
C GLY A 28 -21.43 20.80 18.82
N GLU A 29 -22.66 21.23 19.11
CA GLU A 29 -23.91 20.53 18.78
C GLU A 29 -24.20 20.45 17.28
N GLY A 30 -24.99 19.45 16.92
CA GLY A 30 -25.30 18.99 15.57
C GLY A 30 -25.81 20.05 14.59
N GLY A 31 -25.47 19.86 13.34
CA GLY A 31 -26.03 20.53 12.17
C GLY A 31 -26.37 19.50 11.10
N GLU A 32 -27.62 19.53 10.66
CA GLU A 32 -28.22 18.64 9.68
C GLU A 32 -27.66 18.85 8.26
N GLY A 33 -27.55 17.75 7.54
CA GLY A 33 -27.59 17.53 6.09
C GLY A 33 -27.19 18.65 5.13
N GLY A 34 -26.08 18.46 4.43
CA GLY A 34 -25.71 19.19 3.24
C GLY A 34 -25.05 18.26 2.23
N GLU A 35 -25.63 18.20 1.03
CA GLU A 35 -25.16 17.38 -0.08
C GLU A 35 -23.77 17.79 -0.57
N GLY A 36 -22.92 16.79 -0.84
CA GLY A 36 -21.84 16.75 -1.83
C GLY A 36 -20.94 17.97 -1.99
N GLY A 37 -19.94 18.10 -1.11
CA GLY A 37 -18.77 18.93 -1.34
C GLY A 37 -17.50 18.12 -1.03
N GLU A 38 -16.74 17.71 -2.04
CA GLU A 38 -15.39 17.15 -1.89
C GLU A 38 -14.45 18.25 -1.40
N GLY A 39 -14.28 18.41 -0.11
CA GLY A 39 -13.38 19.43 0.44
C GLY A 39 -13.15 19.24 1.93
N GLY A 40 -12.07 18.60 2.28
CA GLY A 40 -11.25 18.77 3.47
C GLY A 40 -11.90 19.12 4.79
N GLU A 41 -12.32 18.09 5.58
CA GLU A 41 -12.23 18.16 7.03
C GLU A 41 -11.69 16.81 7.54
N GLY A 42 -10.74 16.88 8.49
CA GLY A 42 -9.86 15.80 8.91
C GLY A 42 -10.57 14.54 9.38
N GLY A 43 -9.97 13.41 9.11
CA GLY A 43 -10.37 12.10 9.60
C GLY A 43 -10.98 11.19 8.54
N GLY A 44 -10.44 11.16 7.33
CA GLY A 44 -10.84 10.19 6.30
C GLY A 44 -10.39 8.77 6.63
N ASN A 45 -11.11 7.77 6.10
CA ASN A 45 -10.69 6.37 6.13
C ASN A 45 -10.01 6.00 4.81
N ALA A 46 -8.95 5.18 4.87
CA ALA A 46 -8.42 4.52 3.71
C ALA A 46 -8.82 3.04 3.71
N TYR A 47 -9.07 2.51 2.52
CA TYR A 47 -9.54 1.14 2.33
C TYR A 47 -8.54 0.36 1.50
N CYS A 48 -8.29 -0.90 1.88
CA CYS A 48 -7.49 -1.81 1.10
C CYS A 48 -8.10 -3.21 1.09
N SER A 49 -8.00 -3.92 -0.04
CA SER A 49 -8.43 -5.31 -0.11
C SER A 49 -7.50 -6.20 0.70
N LEU A 50 -7.96 -7.38 1.09
CA LEU A 50 -7.10 -8.41 1.64
C LEU A 50 -6.15 -8.93 0.55
N ASN A 51 -4.88 -9.13 0.92
CA ASN A 51 -3.87 -9.63 -0.01
C ASN A 51 -3.99 -11.15 -0.18
N GLU A 52 -4.15 -11.61 -1.43
CA GLU A 52 -4.28 -13.03 -1.77
C GLU A 52 -2.95 -13.83 -1.72
N GLY A 53 -1.81 -13.16 -1.65
CA GLY A 53 -0.49 -13.74 -1.82
C GLY A 53 0.13 -13.42 -3.19
N LEU A 54 1.10 -14.21 -3.60
CA LEU A 54 1.84 -14.08 -4.86
C LEU A 54 1.40 -15.11 -5.89
N GLY A 55 1.85 -14.91 -7.12
CA GLY A 55 1.70 -15.87 -8.23
C GLY A 55 0.33 -15.78 -8.88
N LYS A 56 -0.46 -16.86 -8.80
CA LYS A 56 -1.75 -17.00 -9.46
C LYS A 56 -2.87 -16.42 -8.61
N VAL A 57 -3.07 -15.12 -8.74
CA VAL A 57 -4.03 -14.31 -7.95
C VAL A 57 -4.82 -13.38 -8.85
N LEU A 58 -6.01 -12.96 -8.42
CA LEU A 58 -6.90 -12.09 -9.20
C LEU A 58 -6.24 -10.77 -9.57
N ARG A 59 -5.52 -10.14 -8.66
CA ARG A 59 -4.82 -8.86 -8.90
C ARG A 59 -3.76 -8.92 -10.01
N PHE A 60 -3.28 -10.10 -10.37
CA PHE A 60 -2.41 -10.35 -11.52
C PHE A 60 -3.14 -11.01 -12.69
N GLY A 61 -4.47 -10.92 -12.74
CA GLY A 61 -5.30 -11.36 -13.86
C GLY A 61 -5.68 -12.84 -13.86
N ALA A 62 -5.33 -13.61 -12.82
CA ALA A 62 -5.74 -15.01 -12.72
C ALA A 62 -7.16 -15.12 -12.11
N HIS A 63 -7.99 -15.98 -12.71
CA HIS A 63 -9.41 -16.15 -12.33
C HIS A 63 -9.89 -17.62 -12.43
N SER A 64 -8.95 -18.56 -12.23
CA SER A 64 -9.31 -20.00 -12.20
C SER A 64 -10.18 -20.33 -10.99
N GLU A 65 -10.82 -21.52 -11.01
CA GLU A 65 -11.66 -21.96 -9.88
C GLU A 65 -10.91 -21.95 -8.55
N GLU A 66 -9.63 -22.29 -8.53
CA GLU A 66 -8.77 -22.20 -7.33
C GLU A 66 -8.73 -20.78 -6.77
N VAL A 67 -8.59 -19.77 -7.64
CA VAL A 67 -8.58 -18.35 -7.25
C VAL A 67 -9.95 -17.96 -6.69
N LEU A 68 -11.04 -18.36 -7.35
CA LEU A 68 -12.40 -18.06 -6.91
C LEU A 68 -12.74 -18.73 -5.58
N VAL A 69 -12.30 -19.96 -5.36
CA VAL A 69 -12.47 -20.66 -4.06
C VAL A 69 -11.75 -19.92 -2.96
N ARG A 70 -10.51 -19.48 -3.20
CA ARG A 70 -9.74 -18.67 -2.22
C ARG A 70 -10.45 -17.34 -1.91
N LEU A 71 -10.94 -16.63 -2.92
CA LEU A 71 -11.65 -15.36 -2.73
C LEU A 71 -12.97 -15.54 -1.95
N ARG A 72 -13.72 -16.61 -2.20
CA ARG A 72 -14.91 -16.96 -1.41
C ARG A 72 -14.54 -17.24 0.04
N TRP A 73 -13.48 -18.01 0.27
CA TRP A 73 -12.98 -18.25 1.63
C TRP A 73 -12.52 -16.97 2.33
N MET A 74 -11.84 -16.07 1.61
CA MET A 74 -11.45 -14.76 2.14
C MET A 74 -12.68 -13.92 2.52
N ARG A 75 -13.75 -13.96 1.71
CA ARG A 75 -15.01 -13.27 1.98
C ARG A 75 -15.75 -13.87 3.18
N ASP A 76 -15.93 -15.20 3.17
CA ASP A 76 -16.88 -15.88 4.05
C ASP A 76 -16.24 -16.27 5.40
N LYS A 77 -14.93 -16.34 5.47
CA LYS A 77 -14.18 -16.78 6.65
C LYS A 77 -13.15 -15.75 7.10
N LEU A 78 -12.13 -15.46 6.28
CA LEU A 78 -11.00 -14.64 6.68
C LEU A 78 -11.42 -13.21 7.06
N GLY A 79 -12.27 -12.56 6.27
CA GLY A 79 -12.78 -11.23 6.56
C GLY A 79 -13.48 -11.14 7.91
N PRO A 80 -14.52 -11.94 8.18
CA PRO A 80 -15.19 -12.01 9.47
C PRO A 80 -14.28 -12.32 10.65
N LEU A 81 -13.32 -13.24 10.49
CA LEU A 81 -12.35 -13.56 11.53
C LEU A 81 -11.43 -12.38 11.87
N LEU A 82 -10.94 -11.69 10.84
CA LEU A 82 -10.11 -10.50 11.03
C LEU A 82 -10.91 -9.35 11.65
N ASP A 83 -12.15 -9.15 11.23
CA ASP A 83 -13.02 -8.12 11.82
C ASP A 83 -13.27 -8.40 13.31
N ALA A 84 -13.64 -9.63 13.66
CA ALA A 84 -13.83 -10.02 15.05
C ALA A 84 -12.55 -9.89 15.89
N ALA A 85 -11.38 -10.23 15.32
CA ALA A 85 -10.10 -10.06 16.00
C ALA A 85 -9.76 -8.59 16.23
N LEU A 86 -9.90 -7.73 15.21
CA LEU A 86 -9.60 -6.30 15.26
C LEU A 86 -10.55 -5.55 16.21
N THR A 87 -11.81 -5.99 16.29
CA THR A 87 -12.83 -5.43 17.18
C THR A 87 -12.86 -6.07 18.57
N SER A 88 -11.96 -7.03 18.85
CA SER A 88 -11.86 -7.68 20.16
C SER A 88 -11.50 -6.67 21.27
N ALA A 89 -11.88 -6.98 22.51
CA ALA A 89 -11.60 -6.11 23.66
C ALA A 89 -10.10 -5.84 23.85
N SER A 90 -9.23 -6.78 23.49
CA SER A 90 -7.76 -6.66 23.59
C SER A 90 -7.18 -5.62 22.63
N LEU A 91 -7.80 -5.39 21.47
CA LEU A 91 -7.35 -4.40 20.50
C LEU A 91 -8.22 -3.14 20.51
N ARG A 92 -9.47 -3.25 20.94
CA ARG A 92 -10.40 -2.10 21.02
C ARG A 92 -9.92 -1.03 21.99
N GLY A 93 -9.28 -1.41 23.11
CA GLY A 93 -8.71 -0.49 24.10
C GLY A 93 -7.49 0.29 23.59
N THR A 94 -6.88 -0.14 22.48
CA THR A 94 -5.75 0.55 21.81
C THR A 94 -6.14 1.20 20.49
N GLY A 95 -7.45 1.26 20.16
CA GLY A 95 -7.92 1.79 18.87
C GLY A 95 -7.59 0.91 17.66
N GLY A 96 -7.19 -0.35 17.88
CA GLY A 96 -6.79 -1.28 16.83
C GLY A 96 -5.27 -1.52 16.79
N VAL A 97 -4.72 -1.76 15.60
CA VAL A 97 -3.29 -2.00 15.40
C VAL A 97 -2.62 -0.73 14.88
N ALA A 98 -1.70 -0.16 15.68
CA ALA A 98 -0.94 1.03 15.30
C ALA A 98 0.04 0.72 14.16
N LEU A 99 -0.20 1.25 12.96
CA LEU A 99 0.55 0.87 11.75
C LEU A 99 1.91 1.57 11.63
N ARG A 100 2.06 2.82 12.05
CA ARG A 100 3.33 3.55 11.91
C ARG A 100 4.49 2.88 12.66
N PRO A 101 4.36 2.50 13.94
CA PRO A 101 5.42 1.76 14.65
C PRO A 101 5.74 0.41 13.98
N LEU A 102 4.70 -0.31 13.47
CA LEU A 102 4.92 -1.58 12.80
C LEU A 102 5.69 -1.39 11.48
N LEU A 103 5.36 -0.36 10.70
CA LEU A 103 6.09 -0.04 9.47
C LEU A 103 7.55 0.30 9.77
N GLY A 104 7.81 1.13 10.78
CA GLY A 104 9.17 1.45 11.19
C GLY A 104 9.96 0.21 11.61
N ALA A 105 9.38 -0.64 12.46
CA ALA A 105 10.00 -1.89 12.88
C ALA A 105 10.23 -2.84 11.68
N ALA A 106 9.28 -2.94 10.75
CA ALA A 106 9.42 -3.79 9.56
C ALA A 106 10.57 -3.33 8.65
N LEU A 107 10.70 -2.02 8.42
CA LEU A 107 11.83 -1.47 7.66
C LEU A 107 13.17 -1.75 8.36
N ALA A 108 13.23 -1.58 9.69
CA ALA A 108 14.43 -1.92 10.49
C ALA A 108 14.78 -3.41 10.42
N MET A 109 13.78 -4.29 10.19
CA MET A 109 13.93 -5.74 10.00
C MET A 109 14.20 -6.14 8.54
N GLY A 110 14.38 -5.18 7.63
CA GLY A 110 14.78 -5.45 6.25
C GLY A 110 13.65 -5.48 5.23
N ASP A 111 12.46 -4.99 5.54
CA ASP A 111 11.41 -4.74 4.55
C ASP A 111 11.63 -3.40 3.83
N ASP A 112 11.05 -3.25 2.62
CA ASP A 112 10.93 -1.96 1.94
C ASP A 112 9.50 -1.39 2.00
N GLY A 113 8.55 -2.18 2.47
CA GLY A 113 7.13 -1.82 2.53
C GLY A 113 6.38 -1.92 1.20
N HIS A 114 6.98 -2.52 0.16
CA HIS A 114 6.34 -2.79 -1.11
C HIS A 114 6.58 -4.24 -1.58
N ASN A 115 7.74 -4.54 -2.18
CA ASN A 115 8.03 -5.89 -2.67
C ASN A 115 8.46 -6.86 -1.57
N ARG A 116 8.89 -6.34 -0.43
CA ARG A 116 9.21 -7.11 0.75
C ARG A 116 8.42 -6.57 1.94
N CYS A 117 7.43 -7.33 2.37
CA CYS A 117 6.56 -7.03 3.52
C CYS A 117 6.53 -8.19 4.52
N LYS A 118 7.56 -9.04 4.52
CA LYS A 118 7.59 -10.25 5.36
C LYS A 118 7.64 -9.92 6.84
N ALA A 119 8.44 -8.93 7.23
CA ALA A 119 8.52 -8.49 8.61
C ALA A 119 7.22 -7.80 9.05
N LEU A 120 6.65 -6.92 8.21
CA LEU A 120 5.36 -6.30 8.49
C LEU A 120 4.26 -7.33 8.67
N THR A 121 4.18 -8.34 7.80
CA THR A 121 3.21 -9.44 7.95
C THR A 121 3.41 -10.20 9.26
N ALA A 122 4.67 -10.50 9.64
CA ALA A 122 4.96 -11.18 10.90
C ALA A 122 4.55 -10.36 12.13
N LEU A 123 4.81 -9.06 12.11
CA LEU A 123 4.40 -8.14 13.19
C LEU A 123 2.88 -8.00 13.28
N LEU A 124 2.18 -7.92 12.14
CA LEU A 124 0.72 -7.95 12.09
C LEU A 124 0.18 -9.27 12.66
N LEU A 125 0.76 -10.39 12.26
CA LEU A 125 0.38 -11.70 12.79
C LEU A 125 0.62 -11.79 14.29
N GLN A 126 1.72 -11.25 14.81
CA GLN A 126 1.99 -11.19 16.24
C GLN A 126 0.88 -10.44 17.00
N ALA A 127 0.34 -9.36 16.41
CA ALA A 127 -0.76 -8.61 17.01
C ALA A 127 -2.11 -9.34 16.90
N LEU A 128 -2.34 -10.02 15.76
CA LEU A 128 -3.64 -10.62 15.44
C LEU A 128 -3.81 -12.07 15.93
N ALA A 129 -2.74 -12.83 16.09
CA ALA A 129 -2.83 -14.25 16.46
C ALA A 129 -3.47 -14.48 17.83
N PRO A 130 -3.17 -13.74 18.91
CA PRO A 130 -3.84 -13.93 20.20
C PRO A 130 -5.35 -13.69 20.12
N PRO A 131 -5.88 -12.57 19.60
CA PRO A 131 -7.32 -12.40 19.48
C PRO A 131 -7.96 -13.41 18.52
N LEU A 132 -7.32 -13.77 17.39
CA LEU A 132 -7.82 -14.82 16.50
C LEU A 132 -7.97 -16.17 17.22
N ALA A 133 -6.97 -16.57 17.99
CA ALA A 133 -7.00 -17.82 18.73
C ALA A 133 -8.04 -17.84 19.87
N ALA A 134 -8.46 -16.68 20.35
CA ALA A 134 -9.46 -16.52 21.40
C ALA A 134 -10.90 -16.42 20.88
N LEU A 135 -11.11 -16.42 19.55
CA LEU A 135 -12.45 -16.29 18.97
C LEU A 135 -13.34 -17.48 19.27
N ASP A 136 -14.57 -17.19 19.67
CA ASP A 136 -15.63 -18.18 19.88
C ASP A 136 -16.53 -18.26 18.64
N VAL A 137 -16.78 -19.48 18.16
CA VAL A 137 -17.61 -19.78 16.99
C VAL A 137 -19.03 -19.23 17.13
N ARG A 138 -19.61 -19.28 18.32
CA ARG A 138 -20.96 -18.75 18.57
C ARG A 138 -21.03 -17.25 18.40
N THR A 139 -20.01 -16.55 18.90
CA THR A 139 -19.91 -15.10 18.74
C THR A 139 -19.75 -14.73 17.28
N LEU A 140 -18.88 -15.43 16.53
CA LEU A 140 -18.73 -15.22 15.08
C LEU A 140 -20.03 -15.40 14.32
N THR A 141 -20.76 -16.50 14.57
CA THR A 141 -22.05 -16.76 13.93
C THR A 141 -23.09 -15.70 14.28
N THR A 142 -23.10 -15.21 15.51
CA THR A 142 -24.04 -14.17 15.94
C THR A 142 -23.78 -12.82 15.26
N VAL A 143 -22.53 -12.44 15.11
CA VAL A 143 -22.13 -11.12 14.58
C VAL A 143 -22.15 -11.10 13.05
N HIS A 144 -21.61 -12.14 12.42
CA HIS A 144 -21.38 -12.19 10.97
C HIS A 144 -22.35 -13.09 10.20
N GLY A 145 -23.28 -13.76 10.89
CA GLY A 145 -24.17 -14.74 10.29
C GLY A 145 -23.58 -16.14 10.22
N ASP A 146 -24.39 -17.10 9.79
CA ASP A 146 -23.95 -18.50 9.68
C ASP A 146 -23.18 -18.74 8.38
N HIS A 147 -21.89 -18.56 8.44
CA HIS A 147 -20.96 -18.92 7.37
C HIS A 147 -20.32 -20.32 7.60
N GLY A 148 -20.90 -21.13 8.47
CA GLY A 148 -20.39 -22.46 8.81
C GLY A 148 -19.02 -22.42 9.51
N PHE A 149 -18.81 -21.47 10.45
CA PHE A 149 -17.58 -21.40 11.21
C PHE A 149 -17.34 -22.68 12.02
N ASP A 150 -16.08 -23.08 12.08
CA ASP A 150 -15.61 -24.20 12.90
C ASP A 150 -14.39 -23.82 13.75
N ALA A 151 -14.04 -24.69 14.69
CA ALA A 151 -12.89 -24.46 15.61
C ALA A 151 -11.53 -24.40 14.89
N ALA A 152 -11.43 -24.87 13.64
CA ALA A 152 -10.20 -24.86 12.88
C ALA A 152 -10.04 -23.57 12.04
N ASP A 153 -11.09 -22.75 11.89
CA ASP A 153 -11.04 -21.58 11.01
C ASP A 153 -10.06 -20.51 11.50
N ALA A 154 -9.94 -20.30 12.81
CA ALA A 154 -8.93 -19.40 13.38
C ALA A 154 -7.50 -19.88 13.07
N ALA A 155 -7.24 -21.18 13.20
CA ALA A 155 -5.93 -21.76 12.86
C ALA A 155 -5.64 -21.64 11.36
N LYS A 156 -6.64 -21.83 10.51
CA LYS A 156 -6.49 -21.62 9.05
C LYS A 156 -6.18 -20.16 8.70
N ALA A 157 -6.84 -19.20 9.37
CA ALA A 157 -6.55 -17.78 9.19
C ALA A 157 -5.12 -17.42 9.61
N ILE A 158 -4.68 -17.89 10.76
CA ILE A 158 -3.30 -17.73 11.27
C ILE A 158 -2.29 -18.33 10.28
N SER A 159 -2.53 -19.56 9.80
CA SER A 159 -1.67 -20.21 8.80
C SER A 159 -1.61 -19.42 7.49
N PHE A 160 -2.76 -18.95 6.99
CA PHE A 160 -2.81 -18.13 5.78
C PHE A 160 -1.97 -16.85 5.91
N LEU A 161 -2.08 -16.15 7.04
CA LEU A 161 -1.27 -14.95 7.30
C LEU A 161 0.22 -15.28 7.42
N ALA A 162 0.57 -16.38 8.10
CA ALA A 162 1.96 -16.82 8.29
C ALA A 162 2.63 -17.18 6.95
N GLU A 163 1.89 -17.78 6.02
CA GLU A 163 2.37 -18.21 4.71
C GLU A 163 2.35 -17.08 3.67
N ASN A 164 1.54 -16.03 3.87
CA ASN A 164 1.41 -14.91 2.95
C ASN A 164 2.34 -13.75 3.31
N ALA A 165 3.61 -13.84 2.93
CA ALA A 165 4.61 -12.80 3.19
C ALA A 165 4.26 -11.40 2.64
N HIS A 166 3.25 -11.29 1.75
CA HIS A 166 2.79 -10.02 1.17
C HIS A 166 1.50 -9.48 1.79
N PHE A 167 0.94 -10.14 2.81
CA PHE A 167 -0.29 -9.65 3.43
C PHE A 167 -0.14 -8.20 3.94
N GLY A 168 1.00 -7.87 4.54
CA GLY A 168 1.32 -6.52 5.02
C GLY A 168 1.38 -5.44 3.93
N LEU A 169 1.58 -5.80 2.65
CA LEU A 169 1.63 -4.81 1.56
C LEU A 169 0.34 -3.98 1.48
N ASN A 170 -0.81 -4.63 1.47
CA ASN A 170 -2.09 -3.93 1.35
C ASN A 170 -2.35 -3.03 2.57
N VAL A 171 -1.92 -3.46 3.76
CA VAL A 171 -1.98 -2.65 4.98
C VAL A 171 -1.07 -1.41 4.86
N ALA A 172 0.16 -1.58 4.38
CA ALA A 172 1.07 -0.47 4.10
C ALA A 172 0.49 0.51 3.06
N MET A 173 -0.15 -0.02 2.00
CA MET A 173 -0.84 0.79 0.99
C MET A 173 -1.96 1.63 1.60
N GLY A 174 -2.79 1.04 2.47
CA GLY A 174 -3.84 1.76 3.19
C GLY A 174 -3.28 2.88 4.07
N ALA A 175 -2.21 2.62 4.82
CA ALA A 175 -1.55 3.63 5.63
C ALA A 175 -0.96 4.77 4.79
N CYS A 176 -0.33 4.44 3.66
CA CYS A 176 0.19 5.44 2.71
C CYS A 176 -0.93 6.28 2.11
N LYS A 177 -2.03 5.65 1.70
CA LYS A 177 -3.19 6.33 1.12
C LYS A 177 -3.79 7.32 2.11
N LEU A 178 -4.02 6.90 3.35
CA LEU A 178 -4.57 7.76 4.41
C LEU A 178 -3.69 9.00 4.65
N ALA A 179 -2.36 8.80 4.73
CA ALA A 179 -1.43 9.90 4.92
C ALA A 179 -1.42 10.89 3.74
N LEU A 180 -1.52 10.38 2.51
CA LEU A 180 -1.45 11.18 1.28
C LEU A 180 -2.76 11.88 0.93
N ASP A 181 -3.90 11.35 1.38
CA ASP A 181 -5.20 12.00 1.15
C ASP A 181 -5.31 13.37 1.81
N ARG A 182 -4.60 13.58 2.91
CA ARG A 182 -4.48 14.88 3.58
C ARG A 182 -3.85 15.97 2.73
N LEU A 183 -3.17 15.60 1.64
CA LEU A 183 -2.60 16.56 0.68
C LEU A 183 -3.63 17.05 -0.35
N SER A 184 -4.76 16.34 -0.48
CA SER A 184 -5.78 16.64 -1.49
C SER A 184 -6.50 17.94 -1.15
N GLY A 185 -6.59 18.83 -2.16
CA GLY A 185 -7.24 20.13 -2.01
C GLY A 185 -6.41 21.20 -1.31
N LEU A 186 -5.19 20.90 -0.87
CA LEU A 186 -4.31 21.93 -0.30
C LEU A 186 -3.84 22.89 -1.39
N PRO A 187 -4.13 24.20 -1.29
CA PRO A 187 -3.71 25.17 -2.29
C PRO A 187 -2.19 25.12 -2.52
N HIS A 188 -1.77 25.24 -3.78
CA HIS A 188 -0.34 25.28 -4.19
C HIS A 188 0.48 24.05 -3.78
N CYS A 189 -0.14 22.97 -3.32
CA CYS A 189 0.55 21.76 -2.91
C CYS A 189 1.09 21.00 -4.13
N THR A 190 2.42 20.92 -4.27
CA THR A 190 3.11 20.20 -5.34
C THR A 190 3.34 18.73 -5.01
N TYR A 191 3.03 18.28 -3.79
CA TYR A 191 3.22 16.90 -3.40
C TYR A 191 2.25 15.99 -4.14
N THR A 192 2.79 14.87 -4.60
CA THR A 192 2.01 13.82 -5.26
C THR A 192 1.13 13.13 -4.23
N SER A 193 -0.18 13.11 -4.45
CA SER A 193 -1.15 12.44 -3.57
C SER A 193 -1.45 11.00 -4.00
N ALA A 194 -1.20 10.66 -5.28
CA ALA A 194 -1.29 9.27 -5.75
C ALA A 194 -0.50 9.04 -7.02
N MET A 195 0.04 7.84 -7.16
CA MET A 195 0.49 7.23 -8.41
C MET A 195 -0.19 5.87 -8.57
N CYS A 196 -0.65 5.56 -9.77
CA CYS A 196 -1.14 4.23 -10.10
C CYS A 196 -0.93 3.89 -11.58
N ARG A 197 -1.03 2.63 -11.93
CA ARG A 197 -0.87 2.10 -13.30
C ARG A 197 -1.85 0.95 -13.52
N ASN A 198 -2.33 0.85 -14.76
CA ASN A 198 -3.31 -0.17 -15.13
C ASN A 198 -2.86 -1.07 -16.30
N GLY A 199 -1.58 -1.03 -16.66
CA GLY A 199 -1.02 -1.77 -17.79
C GLY A 199 -1.17 -1.05 -19.14
N VAL A 200 -1.98 0.01 -19.21
CA VAL A 200 -2.15 0.90 -20.36
C VAL A 200 -1.64 2.28 -20.01
N ASP A 201 -2.18 2.88 -18.97
CA ASP A 201 -1.87 4.21 -18.50
C ASP A 201 -1.14 4.19 -17.14
N PHE A 202 -0.28 5.17 -16.96
CA PHE A 202 0.31 5.59 -15.71
C PHE A 202 -0.30 6.92 -15.29
N GLY A 203 -0.91 6.98 -14.12
CA GLY A 203 -1.58 8.17 -13.60
C GLY A 203 -0.87 8.77 -12.39
N VAL A 204 -0.89 10.10 -12.33
CA VAL A 204 -0.41 10.91 -11.19
C VAL A 204 -1.51 11.86 -10.75
N ARG A 205 -1.73 11.98 -9.44
CA ARG A 205 -2.50 13.05 -8.81
C ARG A 205 -1.57 13.89 -7.94
N VAL A 206 -1.79 15.19 -7.91
CA VAL A 206 -1.03 16.15 -7.11
C VAL A 206 -1.99 16.94 -6.23
N GLY A 207 -1.61 17.15 -4.97
CA GLY A 207 -2.51 17.67 -3.94
C GLY A 207 -3.24 18.95 -4.31
N GLY A 208 -2.53 19.94 -4.84
CA GLY A 208 -3.11 21.23 -5.24
C GLY A 208 -3.71 21.27 -6.65
N ALA A 209 -3.66 20.18 -7.43
CA ALA A 209 -4.13 20.16 -8.82
C ALA A 209 -5.63 19.83 -8.97
N GLY A 210 -6.44 20.01 -7.93
CA GLY A 210 -7.91 19.86 -7.98
C GLY A 210 -8.39 18.43 -8.21
N GLY A 211 -7.67 17.42 -7.73
CA GLY A 211 -8.06 16.01 -7.81
C GLY A 211 -7.94 15.37 -9.19
N ALA A 212 -7.50 16.10 -10.22
CA ALA A 212 -7.37 15.56 -11.57
C ALA A 212 -6.25 14.52 -11.69
N TRP A 213 -6.50 13.49 -12.50
CA TRP A 213 -5.47 12.56 -12.96
C TRP A 213 -4.75 13.11 -14.19
N HIS A 214 -3.42 13.10 -14.12
CA HIS A 214 -2.55 13.37 -15.26
C HIS A 214 -1.95 12.04 -15.69
N VAL A 215 -2.06 11.70 -16.97
CA VAL A 215 -1.76 10.36 -17.47
C VAL A 215 -0.74 10.35 -18.60
N ALA A 216 0.00 9.25 -18.70
CA ALA A 216 0.86 8.90 -19.82
C ALA A 216 0.84 7.39 -20.01
N PRO A 217 1.34 6.85 -21.13
CA PRO A 217 1.44 5.41 -21.32
C PRO A 217 2.23 4.74 -20.19
N SER A 218 1.71 3.64 -19.68
CA SER A 218 2.38 2.86 -18.63
C SER A 218 3.74 2.34 -19.14
N PRO A 219 4.82 2.42 -18.35
CA PRO A 219 6.14 2.02 -18.78
C PRO A 219 6.29 0.48 -18.81
N ALA A 220 7.26 -0.01 -19.57
CA ALA A 220 7.78 -1.36 -19.40
C ALA A 220 8.62 -1.46 -18.12
N VAL A 221 8.89 -2.67 -17.66
CA VAL A 221 9.77 -2.95 -16.52
C VAL A 221 11.12 -3.44 -17.05
N PRO A 222 12.11 -2.56 -17.22
CA PRO A 222 13.36 -2.88 -17.90
C PRO A 222 14.33 -3.70 -17.03
N SER A 223 14.29 -3.51 -15.71
CA SER A 223 15.13 -4.23 -14.76
C SER A 223 14.25 -5.21 -13.99
N ALA A 224 14.42 -6.51 -14.27
CA ALA A 224 13.54 -7.53 -13.74
C ALA A 224 14.27 -8.86 -13.53
N VAL A 225 13.82 -9.60 -12.53
CA VAL A 225 14.09 -11.01 -12.32
C VAL A 225 12.85 -11.79 -12.73
N TRP A 226 13.00 -12.66 -13.72
CA TRP A 226 11.91 -13.44 -14.29
C TRP A 226 11.77 -14.78 -13.59
N PHE A 227 10.56 -15.23 -13.41
CA PHE A 227 10.31 -16.61 -13.00
C PHE A 227 10.69 -17.56 -14.14
N LYS A 228 11.06 -18.79 -13.78
CA LYS A 228 11.54 -19.79 -14.75
C LYS A 228 10.54 -19.96 -15.92
N GLY A 229 11.03 -19.80 -17.13
CA GLY A 229 10.26 -19.98 -18.36
C GLY A 229 9.62 -18.71 -18.90
N TYR A 230 9.78 -17.57 -18.25
CA TYR A 230 9.25 -16.28 -18.70
C TYR A 230 10.36 -15.27 -19.00
N GLY A 231 10.00 -14.25 -19.77
CA GLY A 231 10.92 -13.18 -20.16
C GLY A 231 10.18 -11.89 -20.54
N PRO A 232 10.92 -10.86 -21.02
CA PRO A 232 10.34 -9.56 -21.35
C PRO A 232 9.20 -9.60 -22.37
N ALA A 233 9.23 -10.58 -23.29
CA ALA A 233 8.20 -10.75 -24.33
C ALA A 233 6.84 -11.23 -23.78
N ASP A 234 6.82 -11.78 -22.57
CA ASP A 234 5.63 -12.31 -21.92
C ASP A 234 4.98 -11.29 -20.99
N ALA A 235 5.69 -10.19 -20.68
CA ALA A 235 5.23 -9.19 -19.73
C ALA A 235 4.17 -8.26 -20.33
N CYS A 236 3.18 -7.89 -19.51
CA CYS A 236 2.44 -6.67 -19.74
C CYS A 236 3.25 -5.44 -19.29
N ARG A 237 2.81 -4.24 -19.68
CA ARG A 237 3.34 -3.00 -19.13
C ARG A 237 3.05 -2.92 -17.62
N ASP A 238 3.78 -2.08 -16.91
CA ASP A 238 3.63 -1.93 -15.46
C ASP A 238 2.16 -1.67 -15.07
N LEU A 239 1.70 -2.40 -14.07
CA LEU A 239 0.33 -2.30 -13.57
C LEU A 239 0.28 -2.53 -12.06
N GLY A 240 -0.66 -1.85 -11.42
CA GLY A 240 -0.96 -1.98 -10.01
C GLY A 240 -1.22 -0.63 -9.33
N ASP A 241 -1.84 -0.70 -8.18
CA ASP A 241 -2.15 0.41 -7.30
C ASP A 241 -1.04 0.65 -6.26
N SER A 242 -0.13 -0.31 -6.09
CA SER A 242 0.88 -0.35 -5.03
C SER A 242 1.92 0.78 -5.10
N ALA A 243 2.02 1.55 -6.21
CA ALA A 243 2.86 2.74 -6.27
C ALA A 243 2.46 3.85 -5.27
N ILE A 244 1.33 3.69 -4.59
CA ILE A 244 0.97 4.55 -3.46
C ILE A 244 2.02 4.47 -2.33
N THR A 245 2.71 3.34 -2.18
CA THR A 245 3.80 3.19 -1.23
C THR A 245 4.99 4.06 -1.60
N GLU A 246 5.43 4.06 -2.87
CA GLU A 246 6.48 4.95 -3.35
C GLU A 246 6.03 6.41 -3.34
N THR A 247 4.75 6.69 -3.55
CA THR A 247 4.23 8.06 -3.46
C THR A 247 4.50 8.66 -2.07
N LEU A 248 4.36 7.87 -1.01
CA LEU A 248 4.70 8.32 0.35
C LEU A 248 6.21 8.29 0.61
N GLY A 249 6.92 7.23 0.17
CA GLY A 249 8.36 7.07 0.42
C GLY A 249 8.79 5.65 0.82
N LEU A 250 7.88 4.69 0.82
CA LEU A 250 8.19 3.26 0.97
C LEU A 250 8.59 2.65 -0.39
N GLY A 251 8.88 1.37 -0.44
CA GLY A 251 9.29 0.71 -1.68
C GLY A 251 10.67 1.16 -2.16
N ALA A 252 10.79 1.56 -3.41
CA ALA A 252 12.07 1.95 -4.00
C ALA A 252 12.81 3.07 -3.24
N PRO A 253 12.18 4.12 -2.70
CA PRO A 253 12.83 5.09 -1.81
C PRO A 253 13.41 4.50 -0.53
N ALA A 254 12.82 3.44 0.00
CA ALA A 254 13.24 2.75 1.23
C ALA A 254 14.18 1.56 0.96
N MET A 255 14.67 1.38 -0.26
CA MET A 255 15.41 0.17 -0.66
C MET A 255 16.72 -0.03 0.13
N ALA A 256 17.33 1.04 0.66
CA ALA A 256 18.47 0.94 1.56
C ALA A 256 18.17 0.14 2.84
N CYS A 257 16.91 0.10 3.28
CA CYS A 257 16.47 -0.71 4.43
C CYS A 257 16.38 -2.21 4.08
N ALA A 258 16.22 -2.54 2.80
CA ALA A 258 15.99 -3.89 2.31
C ALA A 258 16.99 -4.32 1.22
N PRO A 259 18.32 -4.29 1.47
CA PRO A 259 19.30 -4.62 0.43
C PRO A 259 19.18 -6.05 -0.10
N ALA A 260 18.64 -6.97 0.70
CA ALA A 260 18.33 -8.34 0.25
C ALA A 260 17.26 -8.41 -0.85
N LEU A 261 16.45 -7.37 -1.02
CA LEU A 261 15.45 -7.27 -2.08
C LEU A 261 16.08 -7.23 -3.46
N MET A 262 17.33 -6.75 -3.59
CA MET A 262 18.03 -6.69 -4.87
C MET A 262 18.19 -8.06 -5.53
N ALA A 263 18.25 -9.14 -4.76
CA ALA A 263 18.22 -10.49 -5.31
C ALA A 263 16.89 -10.84 -6.00
N PHE A 264 15.81 -10.15 -5.63
CA PHE A 264 14.45 -10.38 -6.16
C PHE A 264 14.08 -9.42 -7.31
N VAL A 265 14.56 -8.18 -7.27
CA VAL A 265 14.27 -7.18 -8.31
C VAL A 265 15.42 -7.02 -9.32
N GLY A 266 16.55 -7.63 -9.07
CA GLY A 266 17.80 -7.53 -9.84
C GLY A 266 18.66 -6.35 -9.39
N GLY A 267 19.95 -6.61 -9.19
CA GLY A 267 20.93 -5.62 -8.80
C GLY A 267 21.77 -6.04 -7.58
N THR A 268 22.44 -5.05 -6.97
CA THR A 268 23.38 -5.22 -5.86
C THR A 268 22.94 -4.43 -4.63
N ALA A 269 23.49 -4.76 -3.44
CA ALA A 269 23.24 -4.02 -2.21
C ALA A 269 23.67 -2.54 -2.33
N ALA A 270 24.74 -2.24 -3.07
CA ALA A 270 25.19 -0.87 -3.32
C ALA A 270 24.17 -0.07 -4.15
N GLU A 271 23.50 -0.73 -5.10
CA GLU A 271 22.42 -0.11 -5.88
C GLU A 271 21.20 0.18 -5.00
N ALA A 272 20.91 -0.65 -4.00
CA ALA A 272 19.83 -0.36 -3.04
C ALA A 272 20.07 0.97 -2.31
N LEU A 273 21.29 1.23 -1.85
CA LEU A 273 21.67 2.54 -1.27
C LEU A 273 21.52 3.67 -2.29
N THR A 274 21.90 3.42 -3.54
CA THR A 274 21.80 4.41 -4.63
C THR A 274 20.35 4.77 -4.94
N TYR A 275 19.40 3.81 -4.90
CA TYR A 275 17.97 4.10 -5.09
C TYR A 275 17.46 5.07 -4.03
N THR A 276 17.77 4.83 -2.75
CA THR A 276 17.37 5.72 -1.66
C THR A 276 18.06 7.09 -1.75
N ALA A 277 19.34 7.15 -2.07
CA ALA A 277 20.07 8.40 -2.24
C ALA A 277 19.49 9.25 -3.39
N ASN A 278 19.18 8.62 -4.52
CA ASN A 278 18.56 9.30 -5.67
C ASN A 278 17.14 9.80 -5.36
N ALA A 279 16.37 9.06 -4.57
CA ALA A 279 15.04 9.48 -4.17
C ALA A 279 15.05 10.81 -3.40
N ARG A 280 16.09 11.10 -2.60
CA ARG A 280 16.24 12.38 -1.88
C ARG A 280 16.18 13.62 -2.78
N ARG A 281 16.38 13.47 -4.11
CA ARG A 281 16.30 14.58 -5.08
C ARG A 281 14.87 14.92 -5.47
N THR A 282 13.92 14.04 -5.23
CA THR A 282 12.52 14.17 -5.69
C THR A 282 11.50 14.06 -4.56
N TYR A 283 11.96 13.79 -3.35
CA TYR A 283 11.12 13.73 -2.15
C TYR A 283 11.41 14.93 -1.26
N ALA A 284 10.36 15.53 -0.72
CA ALA A 284 10.45 16.82 -0.04
C ALA A 284 11.02 16.71 1.37
N ARG A 285 10.85 15.58 2.03
CA ARG A 285 11.27 15.38 3.41
C ARG A 285 12.02 14.07 3.63
N ALA A 286 12.91 14.06 4.62
CA ALA A 286 13.45 12.85 5.23
C ALA A 286 12.90 12.73 6.65
N GLY A 287 12.47 11.54 7.04
CA GLY A 287 12.05 11.28 8.42
C GLY A 287 10.78 12.01 8.85
N LEU A 288 9.79 12.16 7.95
CA LEU A 288 8.48 12.72 8.29
C LEU A 288 7.82 11.96 9.47
N TRP A 289 7.97 10.63 9.46
CA TRP A 289 7.62 9.79 10.61
C TRP A 289 8.88 9.44 11.38
N ALA A 290 8.89 9.73 12.67
CA ALA A 290 10.04 9.44 13.55
C ALA A 290 10.42 7.95 13.54
N GLU A 291 9.42 7.09 13.38
CA GLU A 291 9.56 5.63 13.30
C GLU A 291 10.37 5.17 12.08
N LEU A 292 10.50 6.02 11.05
CA LEU A 292 11.25 5.71 9.83
C LEU A 292 12.68 6.26 9.82
N GLN A 293 13.24 6.58 10.97
CA GLN A 293 14.66 6.91 11.13
C GLN A 293 15.47 5.61 11.23
N MET A 294 16.19 5.28 10.16
CA MET A 294 16.82 3.97 10.00
C MET A 294 18.33 4.00 10.22
N PRO A 295 18.91 3.04 10.98
CA PRO A 295 20.35 2.92 11.14
C PRO A 295 21.10 2.81 9.81
N ALA A 296 20.55 2.11 8.82
CA ALA A 296 21.12 1.98 7.47
C ALA A 296 21.24 3.32 6.72
N LEU A 297 20.61 4.37 7.23
CA LEU A 297 20.62 5.73 6.68
C LEU A 297 21.27 6.73 7.65
N ASP A 298 22.19 6.29 8.50
CA ASP A 298 22.82 7.10 9.58
C ASP A 298 21.75 7.78 10.46
N PHE A 299 20.68 7.05 10.80
CA PHE A 299 19.51 7.54 11.52
C PHE A 299 18.76 8.69 10.82
N ALA A 300 19.09 9.00 9.57
CA ALA A 300 18.22 9.82 8.75
C ALA A 300 16.97 9.01 8.36
N GLY A 301 15.85 9.68 8.19
CA GLY A 301 14.61 9.02 7.73
C GLY A 301 14.68 8.62 6.25
N VAL A 302 13.84 7.69 5.84
CA VAL A 302 13.60 7.44 4.43
C VAL A 302 13.09 8.72 3.74
N PRO A 303 13.39 8.93 2.44
CA PRO A 303 12.82 10.04 1.68
C PRO A 303 11.30 9.92 1.61
N MET A 304 10.57 10.95 2.03
CA MET A 304 9.10 10.94 2.10
C MET A 304 8.48 12.11 1.37
N LEU A 305 7.26 11.92 0.91
CA LEU A 305 6.45 12.86 0.14
C LEU A 305 7.08 13.19 -1.22
N LEU A 306 6.74 12.39 -2.22
CA LEU A 306 7.14 12.63 -3.61
C LEU A 306 6.62 14.00 -4.07
N ASP A 307 7.52 14.87 -4.49
CA ASP A 307 7.20 16.23 -4.92
C ASP A 307 7.26 16.31 -6.45
N ALA A 308 6.13 16.56 -7.09
CA ALA A 308 6.02 16.69 -8.54
C ALA A 308 6.88 17.83 -9.09
N ALA A 309 7.02 18.95 -8.38
CA ALA A 309 7.87 20.07 -8.81
C ALA A 309 9.35 19.66 -8.76
N LEU A 310 9.80 18.93 -7.74
CA LEU A 310 11.17 18.41 -7.68
C LEU A 310 11.42 17.34 -8.76
N VAL A 311 10.43 16.49 -9.06
CA VAL A 311 10.51 15.52 -10.15
C VAL A 311 10.78 16.24 -11.49
N VAL A 312 10.01 17.27 -11.79
CA VAL A 312 10.15 18.06 -13.02
C VAL A 312 11.47 18.83 -13.03
N ALA A 313 11.78 19.57 -11.96
CA ALA A 313 12.99 20.38 -11.86
C ALA A 313 14.29 19.56 -12.03
N ASN A 314 14.30 18.32 -11.54
CA ASN A 314 15.45 17.42 -11.67
C ASN A 314 15.38 16.54 -12.93
N SER A 315 14.32 16.63 -13.76
CA SER A 315 14.04 15.69 -14.86
C SER A 315 14.19 14.23 -14.43
N ALA A 316 13.78 13.94 -13.20
CA ALA A 316 13.98 12.65 -12.57
C ALA A 316 12.75 11.75 -12.79
N ARG A 317 12.99 10.46 -12.94
CA ARG A 317 11.95 9.45 -13.08
C ARG A 317 11.92 8.60 -11.82
N PRO A 318 10.95 8.81 -10.91
CA PRO A 318 10.84 8.03 -9.68
C PRO A 318 10.87 6.54 -9.95
N ALA A 319 11.62 5.80 -9.14
CA ALA A 319 11.66 4.35 -9.20
C ALA A 319 10.47 3.76 -8.46
N ILE A 320 9.93 2.68 -8.95
CA ILE A 320 8.79 1.94 -8.38
C ILE A 320 9.15 0.47 -8.38
N ASN A 321 9.14 -0.15 -7.22
CA ASN A 321 9.23 -1.60 -7.10
C ASN A 321 7.92 -2.21 -7.59
N THR A 322 7.98 -3.28 -8.37
CA THR A 322 6.76 -3.84 -8.97
C THR A 322 6.86 -5.35 -9.18
N GLY A 323 5.74 -6.04 -9.01
CA GLY A 323 5.53 -7.37 -9.56
C GLY A 323 5.12 -7.27 -11.02
N ILE A 324 5.54 -8.22 -11.85
CA ILE A 324 5.27 -8.24 -13.28
C ILE A 324 4.21 -9.27 -13.59
N ALA A 325 3.10 -8.84 -14.17
CA ALA A 325 2.05 -9.72 -14.65
C ALA A 325 2.34 -10.20 -16.09
N HIS A 326 1.88 -11.39 -16.41
CA HIS A 326 1.86 -11.89 -17.78
C HIS A 326 0.91 -11.04 -18.64
N LYS A 327 1.24 -10.84 -19.91
CA LYS A 327 0.40 -10.12 -20.88
C LYS A 327 -0.94 -10.80 -21.16
N GLU A 328 -0.96 -12.14 -21.09
CA GLU A 328 -2.18 -12.93 -21.25
C GLU A 328 -2.86 -13.13 -19.89
N PRO A 329 -4.19 -12.95 -19.80
CA PRO A 329 -4.93 -13.19 -18.57
C PRO A 329 -4.89 -14.67 -18.15
N GLY A 330 -5.07 -14.94 -16.87
CA GLY A 330 -5.12 -16.29 -16.32
C GLY A 330 -3.75 -16.87 -15.90
N VAL A 331 -2.64 -16.32 -16.34
CA VAL A 331 -1.29 -16.79 -15.98
C VAL A 331 -0.87 -16.29 -14.61
N GLY A 332 -1.02 -14.99 -14.34
CA GLY A 332 -0.64 -14.38 -13.08
C GLY A 332 0.71 -13.67 -13.11
N GLN A 333 1.39 -13.63 -11.98
CA GLN A 333 2.70 -12.99 -11.85
C GLN A 333 3.80 -13.86 -12.47
N ILE A 334 4.70 -13.21 -13.20
CA ILE A 334 5.81 -13.88 -13.92
C ILE A 334 7.20 -13.35 -13.55
N GLY A 335 7.27 -12.36 -12.67
CA GLY A 335 8.54 -11.80 -12.23
C GLY A 335 8.34 -10.61 -11.31
N ALA A 336 9.44 -9.97 -10.97
CA ALA A 336 9.46 -8.70 -10.23
C ALA A 336 10.63 -7.83 -10.71
N GLY A 337 10.52 -6.52 -10.53
CA GLY A 337 11.54 -5.61 -11.00
C GLY A 337 11.34 -4.18 -10.52
N VAL A 338 12.05 -3.26 -11.15
CA VAL A 338 11.95 -1.83 -10.91
C VAL A 338 11.46 -1.13 -12.17
N SER A 339 10.33 -0.46 -12.06
CA SER A 339 9.77 0.43 -13.07
C SER A 339 10.22 1.88 -12.85
N ARG A 340 10.01 2.72 -13.84
CA ARG A 340 10.31 4.17 -13.77
C ARG A 340 9.09 4.97 -14.19
N ALA A 341 8.57 5.78 -13.27
CA ALA A 341 7.45 6.67 -13.57
C ALA A 341 7.76 7.55 -14.80
N PRO A 342 6.84 7.72 -15.78
CA PRO A 342 7.02 8.65 -16.86
C PRO A 342 7.02 10.10 -16.35
N LEU A 343 7.77 11.00 -17.00
CA LEU A 343 7.89 12.39 -16.57
C LEU A 343 6.65 13.22 -16.92
N ALA A 344 6.06 12.96 -18.06
CA ALA A 344 4.97 13.76 -18.63
C ALA A 344 3.76 14.01 -17.70
N PRO A 345 3.25 13.05 -16.92
CA PRO A 345 2.16 13.32 -15.97
C PRO A 345 2.53 14.34 -14.89
N PHE A 346 3.77 14.32 -14.41
CA PHE A 346 4.25 15.29 -13.42
C PHE A 346 4.36 16.68 -14.03
N GLU A 347 4.89 16.79 -15.26
CA GLU A 347 4.96 18.06 -16.01
C GLU A 347 3.56 18.64 -16.21
N ALA A 348 2.59 17.84 -16.66
CA ALA A 348 1.21 18.26 -16.86
C ALA A 348 0.55 18.72 -15.55
N ALA A 349 0.80 18.04 -14.43
CA ALA A 349 0.28 18.42 -13.12
C ALA A 349 0.87 19.76 -12.64
N VAL A 350 2.18 19.93 -12.76
CA VAL A 350 2.88 21.17 -12.37
C VAL A 350 2.42 22.35 -13.25
N MET A 351 2.28 22.15 -14.55
CA MET A 351 1.74 23.18 -15.45
C MET A 351 0.30 23.58 -15.07
N ARG A 352 -0.54 22.62 -14.70
CA ARG A 352 -1.89 22.91 -14.23
C ARG A 352 -1.89 23.74 -12.95
N LEU A 353 -1.01 23.40 -11.98
CA LEU A 353 -0.84 24.19 -10.76
C LEU A 353 -0.41 25.63 -11.08
N ALA A 354 0.57 25.80 -11.96
CA ALA A 354 1.07 27.11 -12.35
C ALA A 354 0.01 27.95 -13.09
N ALA A 355 -0.89 27.34 -13.84
CA ALA A 355 -1.98 28.03 -14.54
C ALA A 355 -3.15 28.43 -13.60
N GLY A 356 -3.25 27.83 -12.43
CA GLY A 356 -4.24 28.18 -11.40
C GLY A 356 -3.74 29.19 -10.37
N LEU A 357 -2.47 29.56 -10.48
CA LEU A 357 -1.85 30.64 -9.71
C LEU A 357 -2.01 31.97 -10.42
#